data_e9291ea766accb5148b33305685523e8
#
_entry.id   e9291ea766accb5148b33305685523e8
#
_cell.length_a   1.000
_cell.length_b   1.000
_cell.length_c   1.000
_cell.angle_alpha   90.00
_cell.angle_beta   90.00
_cell.angle_gamma   90.00
#
_symmetry.space_group_name_H-M   'P 1'
#
loop_
_entity.id
_entity.type
_entity.pdbx_description
1 polymer ?
#
loop_
_entity_poly.entity_id
_entity_poly.type
_entity_poly.pdbx_seq_one_letter_code
_entity_poly.pdbx_strand_id
1 'polypeptide(L)'
;MSASLDHASDRAGDTQAGGTRAGDNRASVNRASDNQAGRGQLGRVGLWTGSLEGVPPAGIPDLLGELEEQGWGSLWFGEAVGREAFTAAQLYLGATRRMAIGTGIANIYGRDASAAGAAARTIEAMHPGRFVLGLGVSHAPLVERHRGHNYGRPLSAMREYLDALDRTQPMAAGEDTMPPVVLAALGPKMLELSRDRTAGAHPYLTLPEHTARAREILGGTGEDGPALVVEHAAVVAAGVEDDDELWRSRARDHLNIYTGLPNYRNSWTRQGFDESDYVRGGSDRLQSAMVTRGVEATRARVQEHLDAGASTVLVQVLGENILVPPVEDWRHAYEGLLG
;
A
#
# COMPACT_ATOMS: atom_id res chain seq x y z
N MET A 1 -52.29 -12.01 37.83
CA MET A 1 -53.27 -11.17 37.11
C MET A 1 -52.87 -11.16 35.67
N SER A 2 -53.36 -11.97 34.98
CA SER A 2 -54.06 -12.41 33.80
C SER A 2 -54.88 -11.33 33.11
N ALA A 3 -54.66 -11.14 31.82
CA ALA A 3 -55.59 -10.73 30.75
C ALA A 3 -54.82 -10.81 29.42
N SER A 4 -55.04 -11.76 28.68
CA SER A 4 -55.75 -12.30 27.54
C SER A 4 -56.64 -11.32 26.81
N LEU A 5 -56.65 -11.56 25.46
CA LEU A 5 -57.72 -11.43 24.49
C LEU A 5 -57.36 -10.47 23.33
N ASP A 6 -57.74 -10.62 22.11
CA ASP A 6 -58.30 -11.74 21.33
C ASP A 6 -58.28 -11.33 19.86
N HIS A 7 -58.42 -12.28 18.99
CA HIS A 7 -58.59 -12.30 17.57
C HIS A 7 -59.46 -11.23 16.90
N ALA A 8 -59.09 -10.81 15.70
CA ALA A 8 -60.05 -10.74 14.57
C ALA A 8 -59.36 -10.94 13.22
N SER A 9 -59.91 -11.85 12.48
CA SER A 9 -59.58 -12.40 11.15
C SER A 9 -60.12 -11.53 10.02
N ASP A 10 -59.51 -11.78 8.88
CA ASP A 10 -60.04 -11.78 7.51
C ASP A 10 -60.18 -10.49 6.70
N ARG A 11 -59.38 -10.41 5.62
CA ARG A 11 -59.88 -10.51 4.23
C ARG A 11 -58.73 -10.46 3.21
N ALA A 12 -58.80 -11.47 2.36
CA ALA A 12 -57.99 -11.57 1.13
C ALA A 12 -58.24 -10.40 0.16
N GLY A 13 -57.15 -9.96 -0.49
CA GLY A 13 -57.21 -9.09 -1.65
C GLY A 13 -56.01 -9.36 -2.52
N ASP A 14 -56.18 -10.25 -3.51
CA ASP A 14 -55.26 -10.48 -4.62
C ASP A 14 -55.00 -9.18 -5.39
N THR A 15 -53.75 -8.74 -5.48
CA THR A 15 -53.31 -7.87 -6.56
C THR A 15 -51.89 -8.25 -6.96
N GLN A 16 -51.80 -8.89 -8.12
CA GLN A 16 -50.57 -9.06 -8.88
C GLN A 16 -49.94 -7.67 -9.11
N ALA A 17 -48.70 -7.50 -8.64
CA ALA A 17 -47.83 -6.41 -9.05
C ALA A 17 -46.49 -6.98 -9.45
N GLY A 18 -46.14 -6.68 -10.68
CA GLY A 18 -44.99 -7.17 -11.40
C GLY A 18 -43.67 -7.05 -10.67
N GLY A 19 -42.93 -8.13 -10.70
CA GLY A 19 -41.54 -8.19 -10.25
C GLY A 19 -40.66 -7.35 -11.14
N THR A 20 -40.34 -6.15 -10.70
CA THR A 20 -39.13 -5.47 -11.12
C THR A 20 -37.98 -6.15 -10.42
N ARG A 21 -37.14 -6.85 -11.17
CA ARG A 21 -35.82 -7.30 -10.73
C ARG A 21 -35.09 -6.08 -10.22
N ALA A 22 -34.92 -5.95 -8.92
CA ALA A 22 -33.97 -5.05 -8.30
C ALA A 22 -32.58 -5.45 -8.83
N GLY A 23 -32.01 -4.60 -9.67
CA GLY A 23 -30.66 -4.77 -10.17
C GLY A 23 -29.71 -4.84 -8.97
N ASP A 24 -28.84 -5.82 -9.06
CA ASP A 24 -27.75 -6.07 -8.10
C ASP A 24 -26.76 -4.90 -8.18
N ASN A 25 -27.13 -3.79 -7.55
CA ASN A 25 -26.30 -2.58 -7.45
C ASN A 25 -25.47 -2.68 -6.17
N ARG A 26 -24.60 -3.72 -6.09
CA ARG A 26 -23.56 -3.79 -5.08
C ARG A 26 -22.58 -2.67 -5.39
N ALA A 27 -22.63 -1.61 -4.62
CA ALA A 27 -21.61 -0.57 -4.61
C ALA A 27 -20.29 -1.24 -4.18
N SER A 28 -19.38 -1.47 -5.14
CA SER A 28 -18.01 -1.83 -4.82
C SER A 28 -17.35 -0.61 -4.15
N VAL A 29 -16.60 -0.84 -3.08
CA VAL A 29 -15.76 0.20 -2.46
C VAL A 29 -14.87 0.77 -3.57
N ASN A 30 -15.10 2.03 -3.91
CA ASN A 30 -14.34 2.78 -4.91
C ASN A 30 -14.46 2.32 -6.38
N ARG A 31 -15.53 2.69 -7.07
CA ARG A 31 -15.49 2.79 -8.52
C ARG A 31 -14.51 3.92 -8.91
N ALA A 32 -13.81 3.75 -10.02
CA ALA A 32 -12.79 4.67 -10.53
C ALA A 32 -13.21 6.16 -10.63
N SER A 33 -14.52 6.46 -10.63
CA SER A 33 -15.08 7.82 -10.67
C SER A 33 -14.96 8.63 -9.37
N ASP A 34 -14.86 7.96 -8.21
CA ASP A 34 -14.77 8.65 -6.91
C ASP A 34 -13.30 8.86 -6.47
N ASN A 35 -12.35 8.36 -7.27
CA ASN A 35 -10.93 8.25 -6.92
C ASN A 35 -10.03 9.42 -7.36
N GLN A 36 -10.56 10.43 -8.03
CA GLN A 36 -9.72 11.54 -8.56
C GLN A 36 -9.12 12.42 -7.47
N ALA A 37 -9.79 12.58 -6.34
CA ALA A 37 -9.37 13.52 -5.29
C ALA A 37 -8.03 13.13 -4.60
N GLY A 38 -7.73 11.85 -4.48
CA GLY A 38 -6.50 11.40 -3.79
C GLY A 38 -5.24 11.33 -4.66
N ARG A 39 -5.37 11.26 -5.99
CA ARG A 39 -4.23 11.04 -6.90
C ARG A 39 -3.37 12.27 -7.13
N GLY A 40 -3.96 13.44 -7.25
CA GLY A 40 -3.22 14.69 -7.46
C GLY A 40 -2.29 15.05 -6.30
N GLN A 41 -2.53 14.46 -5.12
CA GLN A 41 -1.76 14.73 -3.91
C GLN A 41 -0.55 13.80 -3.72
N LEU A 42 -0.55 12.59 -4.35
CA LEU A 42 0.55 11.63 -4.18
C LEU A 42 1.86 12.09 -4.83
N GLY A 43 1.78 12.93 -5.87
CA GLY A 43 2.94 13.26 -6.69
C GLY A 43 3.40 12.07 -7.54
N ARG A 44 4.33 12.32 -8.47
CA ARG A 44 4.93 11.25 -9.30
C ARG A 44 5.98 10.44 -8.54
N VAL A 45 6.64 11.06 -7.55
CA VAL A 45 7.65 10.44 -6.70
C VAL A 45 7.29 10.72 -5.23
N GLY A 46 7.35 9.69 -4.41
CA GLY A 46 7.14 9.76 -2.97
C GLY A 46 8.21 8.99 -2.20
N LEU A 47 8.15 9.05 -0.89
CA LEU A 47 9.05 8.33 0.00
C LEU A 47 8.33 7.12 0.62
N TRP A 48 8.99 5.97 0.67
CA TRP A 48 8.57 4.85 1.52
C TRP A 48 9.59 4.61 2.62
N THR A 49 9.16 4.40 3.86
CA THR A 49 10.09 4.07 4.95
C THR A 49 9.45 3.23 6.06
N GLY A 50 10.22 2.28 6.60
CA GLY A 50 9.92 1.57 7.85
C GLY A 50 10.66 2.16 9.07
N SER A 51 11.58 3.09 8.86
CA SER A 51 12.48 3.56 9.94
C SER A 51 11.81 4.47 10.97
N LEU A 52 10.61 5.00 10.68
CA LEU A 52 9.85 5.79 11.66
C LEU A 52 9.48 5.00 12.92
N GLU A 53 9.50 3.66 12.86
CA GLU A 53 9.33 2.81 14.04
C GLU A 53 10.37 3.10 15.15
N GLY A 54 11.56 3.50 14.77
CA GLY A 54 12.64 3.87 15.73
C GLY A 54 12.55 5.29 16.27
N VAL A 55 11.62 6.12 15.77
CA VAL A 55 11.46 7.52 16.22
C VAL A 55 10.40 7.57 17.32
N PRO A 56 10.69 8.13 18.52
CA PRO A 56 9.67 8.37 19.51
C PRO A 56 8.51 9.22 18.96
N PRO A 57 7.25 9.00 19.37
CA PRO A 57 6.10 9.75 18.85
C PRO A 57 6.26 11.27 18.93
N ALA A 58 6.92 11.78 19.97
CA ALA A 58 7.17 13.21 20.14
C ALA A 58 8.15 13.81 19.10
N GLY A 59 9.01 12.99 18.48
CA GLY A 59 9.93 13.43 17.43
C GLY A 59 9.36 13.35 16.02
N ILE A 60 8.22 12.71 15.84
CA ILE A 60 7.58 12.54 14.51
C ILE A 60 7.20 13.89 13.89
N PRO A 61 6.58 14.86 14.62
CA PRO A 61 6.20 16.13 14.01
C PRO A 61 7.36 16.91 13.41
N ASP A 62 8.49 16.99 14.10
CA ASP A 62 9.66 17.71 13.62
C ASP A 62 10.25 17.05 12.37
N LEU A 63 10.40 15.72 12.39
CA LEU A 63 10.95 14.96 11.26
C LEU A 63 10.05 15.04 10.02
N LEU A 64 8.73 14.85 10.18
CA LEU A 64 7.80 14.89 9.05
C LEU A 64 7.57 16.31 8.56
N GLY A 65 7.63 17.31 9.45
CA GLY A 65 7.64 18.73 9.08
C GLY A 65 8.82 19.07 8.17
N GLU A 66 10.02 18.58 8.49
CA GLU A 66 11.20 18.75 7.65
C GLU A 66 11.03 18.11 6.25
N LEU A 67 10.53 16.88 6.18
CA LEU A 67 10.25 16.21 4.89
C LEU A 67 9.20 16.96 4.05
N GLU A 68 8.16 17.47 4.69
CA GLU A 68 7.13 18.26 4.01
C GLU A 68 7.69 19.61 3.51
N GLU A 69 8.54 20.27 4.29
CA GLU A 69 9.21 21.53 3.90
C GLU A 69 10.20 21.32 2.75
N GLN A 70 10.88 20.18 2.72
CA GLN A 70 11.70 19.77 1.58
C GLN A 70 10.89 19.65 0.30
N GLY A 71 9.60 19.26 0.40
CA GLY A 71 8.70 19.13 -0.74
C GLY A 71 8.28 17.70 -1.09
N TRP A 72 8.56 16.69 -0.24
CA TRP A 72 8.01 15.36 -0.43
C TRP A 72 6.48 15.40 -0.42
N GLY A 73 5.85 15.00 -1.53
CA GLY A 73 4.40 15.04 -1.69
C GLY A 73 3.68 13.91 -0.97
N SER A 74 4.31 12.76 -0.82
CA SER A 74 3.73 11.62 -0.12
C SER A 74 4.77 10.80 0.64
N LEU A 75 4.32 10.21 1.75
CA LEU A 75 5.08 9.29 2.59
C LEU A 75 4.27 8.01 2.80
N TRP A 76 4.92 6.86 2.57
CA TRP A 76 4.31 5.54 2.77
C TRP A 76 5.09 4.74 3.80
N PHE A 77 4.39 3.86 4.52
CA PHE A 77 4.99 3.03 5.56
C PHE A 77 4.29 1.69 5.70
N GLY A 78 5.02 0.68 6.18
CA GLY A 78 4.50 -0.68 6.37
C GLY A 78 4.02 -0.95 7.79
N GLU A 79 3.19 -1.96 7.95
CA GLU A 79 2.81 -2.51 9.25
C GLU A 79 3.41 -3.91 9.43
N ALA A 80 4.34 -4.06 10.38
CA ALA A 80 4.94 -5.33 10.73
C ALA A 80 4.64 -5.72 12.18
N VAL A 81 5.52 -5.36 13.11
CA VAL A 81 5.46 -5.71 14.54
C VAL A 81 5.48 -4.48 15.46
N GLY A 82 5.64 -3.29 14.89
CA GLY A 82 5.71 -2.02 15.62
C GLY A 82 4.34 -1.35 15.76
N ARG A 83 4.23 -0.11 15.28
CA ARG A 83 2.99 0.67 15.35
C ARG A 83 1.87 0.05 14.54
N GLU A 84 0.69 0.13 15.08
CA GLU A 84 -0.54 -0.22 14.38
C GLU A 84 -0.79 0.82 13.25
N ALA A 85 -1.17 0.35 12.05
CA ALA A 85 -1.14 1.14 10.83
C ALA A 85 -2.04 2.40 10.87
N PHE A 86 -3.27 2.32 11.39
CA PHE A 86 -4.18 3.46 11.41
C PHE A 86 -3.77 4.48 12.48
N THR A 87 -3.29 4.00 13.63
CA THR A 87 -2.73 4.86 14.68
C THR A 87 -1.49 5.60 14.18
N ALA A 88 -0.61 4.92 13.43
CA ALA A 88 0.57 5.54 12.81
C ALA A 88 0.15 6.54 11.72
N ALA A 89 -0.81 6.18 10.85
CA ALA A 89 -1.34 7.08 9.83
C ALA A 89 -1.89 8.37 10.44
N GLN A 90 -2.68 8.26 11.51
CA GLN A 90 -3.22 9.42 12.23
C GLN A 90 -2.12 10.30 12.83
N LEU A 91 -1.08 9.68 13.42
CA LEU A 91 0.07 10.40 13.95
C LEU A 91 0.81 11.19 12.85
N TYR A 92 1.04 10.56 11.69
CA TYR A 92 1.78 11.17 10.59
C TYR A 92 0.98 12.24 9.86
N LEU A 93 -0.31 12.01 9.62
CA LEU A 93 -1.24 13.01 9.05
C LEU A 93 -1.39 14.23 9.95
N GLY A 94 -1.48 14.02 11.28
CA GLY A 94 -1.54 15.09 12.27
C GLY A 94 -0.25 15.91 12.38
N ALA A 95 0.89 15.32 11.99
CA ALA A 95 2.19 15.97 11.98
C ALA A 95 2.46 16.79 10.70
N THR A 96 1.63 16.62 9.66
CA THR A 96 1.80 17.25 8.34
C THR A 96 0.54 18.03 7.92
N ARG A 97 0.64 18.89 6.93
CA ARG A 97 -0.48 19.71 6.45
C ARG A 97 -0.89 19.42 5.01
N ARG A 98 0.04 19.02 4.16
CA ARG A 98 -0.15 18.82 2.72
C ARG A 98 0.24 17.41 2.28
N MET A 99 1.26 16.83 2.93
CA MET A 99 1.79 15.52 2.58
C MET A 99 0.70 14.46 2.65
N ALA A 100 0.56 13.67 1.59
CA ALA A 100 -0.29 12.50 1.60
C ALA A 100 0.40 11.35 2.32
N ILE A 101 -0.36 10.57 3.09
CA ILE A 101 0.15 9.41 3.84
C ILE A 101 -0.52 8.15 3.32
N GLY A 102 0.30 7.14 2.99
CA GLY A 102 -0.17 5.84 2.54
C GLY A 102 0.32 4.70 3.42
N THR A 103 -0.50 3.68 3.60
CA THR A 103 0.01 2.42 4.18
C THR A 103 0.55 1.52 3.07
N GLY A 104 1.79 1.11 3.15
CA GLY A 104 2.46 0.21 2.22
C GLY A 104 3.04 -1.01 2.95
N ILE A 105 2.21 -1.83 3.59
CA ILE A 105 0.76 -1.94 3.63
C ILE A 105 0.25 -2.15 5.06
N ALA A 106 -1.03 -1.81 5.29
CA ALA A 106 -1.77 -2.27 6.46
C ALA A 106 -2.12 -3.75 6.31
N ASN A 107 -1.82 -4.55 7.33
CA ASN A 107 -1.97 -5.99 7.31
C ASN A 107 -3.43 -6.38 7.62
N ILE A 108 -4.11 -7.10 6.71
CA ILE A 108 -5.51 -7.54 6.92
C ILE A 108 -5.70 -8.47 8.13
N TYR A 109 -4.64 -9.12 8.59
CA TYR A 109 -4.66 -9.93 9.82
C TYR A 109 -4.40 -9.12 11.09
N GLY A 110 -4.16 -7.80 10.98
CA GLY A 110 -3.96 -6.91 12.12
C GLY A 110 -5.27 -6.51 12.79
N ARG A 111 -6.37 -6.47 12.03
CA ARG A 111 -7.72 -6.09 12.47
C ARG A 111 -8.78 -6.60 11.51
N ASP A 112 -10.01 -6.76 11.97
CA ASP A 112 -11.12 -7.10 11.09
C ASP A 112 -11.50 -5.93 10.15
N ALA A 113 -12.23 -6.26 9.08
CA ALA A 113 -12.62 -5.28 8.06
C ALA A 113 -13.56 -4.18 8.59
N SER A 114 -14.35 -4.47 9.63
CA SER A 114 -15.25 -3.49 10.24
C SER A 114 -14.45 -2.42 10.98
N ALA A 115 -13.51 -2.83 11.81
CA ALA A 115 -12.60 -1.92 12.51
C ALA A 115 -11.75 -1.10 11.53
N ALA A 116 -11.23 -1.76 10.47
CA ALA A 116 -10.46 -1.07 9.44
C ALA A 116 -11.29 -0.02 8.69
N GLY A 117 -12.52 -0.36 8.29
CA GLY A 117 -13.42 0.56 7.61
C GLY A 117 -13.80 1.77 8.45
N ALA A 118 -14.10 1.56 9.75
CA ALA A 118 -14.38 2.66 10.67
C ALA A 118 -13.17 3.58 10.85
N ALA A 119 -11.99 3.01 11.13
CA ALA A 119 -10.76 3.80 11.29
C ALA A 119 -10.39 4.58 10.02
N ALA A 120 -10.52 3.95 8.83
CA ALA A 120 -10.22 4.59 7.56
C ALA A 120 -11.13 5.80 7.31
N ARG A 121 -12.43 5.70 7.56
CA ARG A 121 -13.39 6.81 7.43
C ARG A 121 -13.10 7.94 8.41
N THR A 122 -12.79 7.60 9.66
CA THR A 122 -12.41 8.60 10.67
C THR A 122 -11.19 9.39 10.22
N ILE A 123 -10.16 8.70 9.72
CA ILE A 123 -8.94 9.37 9.21
C ILE A 123 -9.26 10.23 8.00
N GLU A 124 -10.06 9.74 7.05
CA GLU A 124 -10.46 10.51 5.85
C GLU A 124 -11.27 11.76 6.23
N ALA A 125 -12.18 11.66 7.19
CA ALA A 125 -12.95 12.79 7.69
C ALA A 125 -12.07 13.85 8.37
N MET A 126 -11.02 13.43 9.09
CA MET A 126 -10.08 14.35 9.75
C MET A 126 -9.05 14.96 8.77
N HIS A 127 -8.69 14.25 7.72
CA HIS A 127 -7.64 14.61 6.77
C HIS A 127 -8.07 14.38 5.32
N PRO A 128 -9.12 15.07 4.82
CA PRO A 128 -9.75 14.76 3.54
C PRO A 128 -8.78 14.70 2.37
N GLY A 129 -8.80 13.59 1.63
CA GLY A 129 -8.00 13.35 0.43
C GLY A 129 -6.51 13.09 0.67
N ARG A 130 -6.04 13.08 1.90
CA ARG A 130 -4.60 12.90 2.23
C ARG A 130 -4.24 11.49 2.67
N PHE A 131 -5.19 10.60 2.83
CA PHE A 131 -4.94 9.22 3.23
C PHE A 131 -5.16 8.24 2.08
N VAL A 132 -4.25 7.28 1.90
CA VAL A 132 -4.42 6.12 1.01
C VAL A 132 -4.28 4.85 1.82
N LEU A 133 -5.33 4.02 1.81
CA LEU A 133 -5.32 2.75 2.51
C LEU A 133 -4.74 1.65 1.61
N GLY A 134 -3.44 1.38 1.74
CA GLY A 134 -2.83 0.19 1.15
C GLY A 134 -3.07 -1.04 2.02
N LEU A 135 -3.69 -2.07 1.48
CA LEU A 135 -3.97 -3.34 2.16
C LEU A 135 -3.10 -4.47 1.62
N GLY A 136 -2.69 -5.37 2.49
CA GLY A 136 -1.92 -6.55 2.11
C GLY A 136 -2.14 -7.74 3.04
N VAL A 137 -1.81 -8.92 2.51
CA VAL A 137 -1.91 -10.20 3.24
C VAL A 137 -0.66 -10.51 4.08
N SER A 138 0.36 -9.63 4.03
CA SER A 138 1.62 -9.87 4.71
C SER A 138 2.30 -11.20 4.30
N HIS A 139 2.97 -11.86 5.23
CA HIS A 139 3.74 -13.09 4.99
C HIS A 139 3.45 -14.14 6.05
N ALA A 140 3.42 -15.42 5.66
CA ALA A 140 3.10 -16.52 6.57
C ALA A 140 3.88 -16.48 7.89
N PRO A 141 5.21 -16.23 7.92
CA PRO A 141 5.93 -16.19 9.20
C PRO A 141 5.43 -15.11 10.16
N LEU A 142 5.06 -13.93 9.64
CA LEU A 142 4.54 -12.84 10.46
C LEU A 142 3.11 -13.13 10.93
N VAL A 143 2.27 -13.63 10.04
CA VAL A 143 0.85 -13.92 10.34
C VAL A 143 0.72 -15.10 11.30
N GLU A 144 1.47 -16.18 11.09
CA GLU A 144 1.34 -17.41 11.87
C GLU A 144 2.12 -17.34 13.19
N ARG A 145 3.42 -16.97 13.13
CA ARG A 145 4.27 -17.03 14.32
C ARG A 145 4.11 -15.83 15.25
N HIS A 146 3.93 -14.62 14.66
CA HIS A 146 3.85 -13.42 15.48
C HIS A 146 2.41 -13.09 15.86
N ARG A 147 1.44 -13.23 14.93
CA ARG A 147 0.03 -12.87 15.19
C ARG A 147 -0.84 -14.07 15.59
N GLY A 148 -0.38 -15.30 15.45
CA GLY A 148 -1.11 -16.52 15.84
C GLY A 148 -2.32 -16.82 14.94
N HIS A 149 -2.38 -16.26 13.74
CA HIS A 149 -3.45 -16.52 12.77
C HIS A 149 -3.04 -17.60 11.76
N ASN A 150 -4.01 -18.14 11.02
CA ASN A 150 -3.77 -19.02 9.88
C ASN A 150 -3.63 -18.15 8.61
N TYR A 151 -2.49 -18.24 7.93
CA TYR A 151 -2.23 -17.49 6.71
C TYR A 151 -3.12 -17.95 5.52
N GLY A 152 -3.36 -19.25 5.41
CA GLY A 152 -4.27 -19.85 4.44
C GLY A 152 -3.95 -19.50 2.97
N ARG A 153 -5.00 -19.10 2.23
CA ARG A 153 -4.90 -18.74 0.81
C ARG A 153 -4.96 -17.21 0.66
N PRO A 154 -3.86 -16.53 0.37
CA PRO A 154 -3.78 -15.07 0.36
C PRO A 154 -4.84 -14.36 -0.50
N LEU A 155 -5.06 -14.85 -1.72
CA LEU A 155 -6.06 -14.27 -2.63
C LEU A 155 -7.50 -14.42 -2.11
N SER A 156 -7.83 -15.58 -1.53
CA SER A 156 -9.16 -15.81 -0.94
C SER A 156 -9.36 -14.94 0.29
N ALA A 157 -8.36 -14.87 1.18
CA ALA A 157 -8.40 -14.04 2.37
C ALA A 157 -8.61 -12.55 2.01
N MET A 158 -7.90 -12.04 1.00
CA MET A 158 -8.08 -10.67 0.53
C MET A 158 -9.50 -10.44 -0.03
N ARG A 159 -10.04 -11.37 -0.82
CA ARG A 159 -11.42 -11.26 -1.35
C ARG A 159 -12.44 -11.21 -0.21
N GLU A 160 -12.35 -12.13 0.74
CA GLU A 160 -13.24 -12.19 1.92
C GLU A 160 -13.15 -10.91 2.74
N TYR A 161 -11.95 -10.37 2.91
CA TYR A 161 -11.73 -9.11 3.62
C TYR A 161 -12.36 -7.93 2.89
N LEU A 162 -12.20 -7.82 1.57
CA LEU A 162 -12.84 -6.79 0.75
C LEU A 162 -14.37 -6.93 0.76
N ASP A 163 -14.90 -8.17 0.68
CA ASP A 163 -16.34 -8.42 0.79
C ASP A 163 -16.89 -7.97 2.15
N ALA A 164 -16.12 -8.15 3.21
CA ALA A 164 -16.48 -7.67 4.54
C ALA A 164 -16.38 -6.13 4.64
N LEU A 165 -15.35 -5.54 4.05
CA LEU A 165 -15.14 -4.09 4.01
C LEU A 165 -16.28 -3.37 3.25
N ASP A 166 -16.73 -3.91 2.11
CA ASP A 166 -17.86 -3.38 1.33
C ASP A 166 -19.19 -3.39 2.10
N ARG A 167 -19.34 -4.28 3.06
CA ARG A 167 -20.52 -4.34 3.93
C ARG A 167 -20.49 -3.37 5.10
N THR A 168 -19.35 -2.73 5.37
CA THR A 168 -19.25 -1.76 6.46
C THR A 168 -20.06 -0.50 6.13
N GLN A 169 -20.80 -0.01 7.11
CA GLN A 169 -21.61 1.20 6.97
C GLN A 169 -21.02 2.32 7.81
N PRO A 170 -21.06 3.58 7.33
CA PRO A 170 -20.74 4.73 8.15
C PRO A 170 -21.81 4.88 9.23
N MET A 171 -21.40 4.82 10.50
CA MET A 171 -22.31 4.98 11.65
C MET A 171 -22.02 6.26 12.45
N ALA A 172 -20.83 6.80 12.30
CA ALA A 172 -20.45 8.05 12.94
C ALA A 172 -20.75 9.26 12.03
N ALA A 173 -21.12 10.37 12.63
CA ALA A 173 -21.45 11.58 11.89
C ALA A 173 -20.23 12.15 11.15
N GLY A 174 -20.40 12.45 9.87
CA GLY A 174 -19.33 13.03 9.01
C GLY A 174 -18.31 12.04 8.46
N GLU A 175 -18.55 10.73 8.64
CA GLU A 175 -17.64 9.67 8.18
C GLU A 175 -18.19 8.89 6.96
N ASP A 176 -18.75 9.62 6.00
CA ASP A 176 -19.42 9.00 4.85
C ASP A 176 -18.46 8.55 3.74
N THR A 177 -17.22 9.04 3.76
CA THR A 177 -16.24 8.80 2.70
C THR A 177 -15.17 7.81 3.12
N MET A 178 -14.88 6.83 2.25
CA MET A 178 -13.72 5.96 2.36
C MET A 178 -12.53 6.57 1.61
N PRO A 179 -11.30 6.50 2.17
CA PRO A 179 -10.12 6.84 1.39
C PRO A 179 -9.91 5.85 0.23
N PRO A 180 -9.14 6.23 -0.81
CA PRO A 180 -8.72 5.29 -1.84
C PRO A 180 -8.05 4.06 -1.24
N VAL A 181 -8.46 2.86 -1.73
CA VAL A 181 -7.84 1.58 -1.31
C VAL A 181 -6.97 1.05 -2.45
N VAL A 182 -5.73 0.66 -2.14
CA VAL A 182 -4.84 -0.05 -3.06
C VAL A 182 -4.39 -1.38 -2.46
N LEU A 183 -4.07 -2.38 -3.29
CA LEU A 183 -3.64 -3.68 -2.79
C LEU A 183 -2.16 -3.94 -3.08
N ALA A 184 -1.44 -4.51 -2.10
CA ALA A 184 -0.15 -5.14 -2.38
C ALA A 184 -0.34 -6.28 -3.38
N ALA A 185 0.25 -6.16 -4.56
CA ALA A 185 -0.01 -7.09 -5.66
C ALA A 185 1.25 -7.36 -6.50
N LEU A 186 1.78 -8.58 -6.40
CA LEU A 186 2.93 -9.06 -7.18
C LEU A 186 2.53 -10.03 -8.29
N GLY A 187 1.40 -10.70 -8.17
CA GLY A 187 0.95 -11.70 -9.12
C GLY A 187 -0.31 -11.26 -9.89
N PRO A 188 -0.53 -11.83 -11.10
CA PRO A 188 -1.61 -11.40 -11.99
C PRO A 188 -2.99 -11.47 -11.34
N LYS A 189 -3.30 -12.53 -10.60
CA LYS A 189 -4.62 -12.67 -9.93
C LYS A 189 -4.89 -11.61 -8.85
N MET A 190 -3.86 -11.14 -8.16
CA MET A 190 -4.02 -10.06 -7.18
C MET A 190 -4.13 -8.70 -7.90
N LEU A 191 -3.42 -8.51 -9.01
CA LEU A 191 -3.57 -7.33 -9.88
C LEU A 191 -4.98 -7.26 -10.50
N GLU A 192 -5.52 -8.39 -10.96
CA GLU A 192 -6.91 -8.47 -11.44
C GLU A 192 -7.90 -8.11 -10.31
N LEU A 193 -7.69 -8.63 -9.10
CA LEU A 193 -8.50 -8.28 -7.93
C LEU A 193 -8.41 -6.78 -7.60
N SER A 194 -7.20 -6.21 -7.70
CA SER A 194 -6.99 -4.77 -7.50
C SER A 194 -7.78 -3.95 -8.50
N ARG A 195 -7.71 -4.31 -9.79
CA ARG A 195 -8.48 -3.67 -10.87
C ARG A 195 -9.99 -3.70 -10.62
N ASP A 196 -10.49 -4.87 -10.23
CA ASP A 196 -11.93 -5.13 -10.17
C ASP A 196 -12.58 -4.57 -8.90
N ARG A 197 -11.80 -4.38 -7.82
CA ARG A 197 -12.35 -4.13 -6.49
C ARG A 197 -11.82 -2.89 -5.77
N THR A 198 -10.73 -2.28 -6.25
CA THR A 198 -10.05 -1.20 -5.51
C THR A 198 -9.57 -0.09 -6.44
N ALA A 199 -8.97 0.93 -5.85
CA ALA A 199 -8.41 2.07 -6.56
C ALA A 199 -7.12 1.75 -7.31
N GLY A 200 -6.46 0.62 -7.02
CA GLY A 200 -5.22 0.28 -7.68
C GLY A 200 -4.35 -0.73 -6.96
N ALA A 201 -3.09 -0.80 -7.36
CA ALA A 201 -2.11 -1.76 -6.87
C ALA A 201 -0.83 -1.11 -6.38
N HIS A 202 -0.16 -1.77 -5.43
CA HIS A 202 1.12 -1.37 -4.84
C HIS A 202 2.12 -2.55 -4.89
N PRO A 203 2.84 -2.74 -6.02
CA PRO A 203 3.91 -3.72 -6.13
C PRO A 203 5.22 -3.19 -5.54
N TYR A 204 6.06 -4.12 -5.06
CA TYR A 204 7.37 -3.85 -4.50
C TYR A 204 8.43 -4.85 -4.98
N LEU A 205 9.70 -4.42 -5.08
CA LEU A 205 10.84 -5.20 -5.59
C LEU A 205 10.53 -5.84 -6.94
N THR A 206 10.21 -4.99 -7.90
CA THR A 206 9.86 -5.37 -9.27
C THR A 206 10.63 -4.55 -10.30
N LEU A 207 10.81 -5.12 -11.49
CA LEU A 207 11.41 -4.45 -12.63
C LEU A 207 10.38 -3.59 -13.40
N PRO A 208 10.81 -2.62 -14.23
CA PRO A 208 9.93 -1.84 -15.11
C PRO A 208 9.06 -2.71 -16.02
N GLU A 209 9.56 -3.86 -16.50
CA GLU A 209 8.79 -4.81 -17.32
C GLU A 209 7.62 -5.45 -16.52
N HIS A 210 7.78 -5.62 -15.22
CA HIS A 210 6.67 -6.03 -14.36
C HIS A 210 5.65 -4.90 -14.24
N THR A 211 6.11 -3.66 -14.11
CA THR A 211 5.23 -2.48 -14.05
C THR A 211 4.40 -2.35 -15.34
N ALA A 212 5.01 -2.54 -16.52
CA ALA A 212 4.29 -2.55 -17.79
C ALA A 212 3.20 -3.65 -17.82
N ARG A 213 3.53 -4.88 -17.42
CA ARG A 213 2.56 -5.98 -17.33
C ARG A 213 1.46 -5.72 -16.30
N ALA A 214 1.81 -5.11 -15.16
CA ALA A 214 0.83 -4.74 -14.14
C ALA A 214 -0.13 -3.68 -14.68
N ARG A 215 0.38 -2.69 -15.42
CA ARG A 215 -0.44 -1.66 -16.09
C ARG A 215 -1.38 -2.28 -17.12
N GLU A 216 -0.92 -3.23 -17.94
CA GLU A 216 -1.79 -3.95 -18.89
C GLU A 216 -2.94 -4.67 -18.17
N ILE A 217 -2.67 -5.36 -17.06
CA ILE A 217 -3.68 -6.07 -16.27
C ILE A 217 -4.67 -5.10 -15.63
N LEU A 218 -4.18 -4.02 -15.02
CA LEU A 218 -5.01 -2.99 -14.38
C LEU A 218 -5.86 -2.24 -15.40
N GLY A 219 -5.38 -2.11 -16.63
CA GLY A 219 -6.02 -1.31 -17.67
C GLY A 219 -5.96 0.18 -17.39
N GLY A 220 -6.37 0.98 -18.37
CA GLY A 220 -6.37 2.44 -18.28
C GLY A 220 -4.96 3.05 -18.25
N THR A 221 -4.86 4.27 -18.74
CA THR A 221 -3.63 5.07 -18.71
C THR A 221 -3.96 6.46 -18.20
N GLY A 222 -2.96 7.12 -17.57
CA GLY A 222 -3.14 8.47 -17.08
C GLY A 222 -4.00 8.56 -15.80
N GLU A 223 -4.66 9.70 -15.63
CA GLU A 223 -5.38 10.06 -14.40
C GLU A 223 -6.68 9.27 -14.18
N ASP A 224 -7.27 8.71 -15.23
CA ASP A 224 -8.56 8.03 -15.17
C ASP A 224 -8.44 6.50 -14.90
N GLY A 225 -7.25 5.92 -14.99
CA GLY A 225 -7.02 4.49 -14.76
C GLY A 225 -6.81 4.12 -13.28
N PRO A 226 -6.80 2.81 -12.88
CA PRO A 226 -6.42 2.40 -11.53
C PRO A 226 -5.01 2.86 -11.17
N ALA A 227 -4.78 3.28 -9.93
CA ALA A 227 -3.46 3.69 -9.47
C ALA A 227 -2.47 2.52 -9.53
N LEU A 228 -1.26 2.78 -9.98
CA LEU A 228 -0.15 1.85 -9.90
C LEU A 228 0.99 2.54 -9.15
N VAL A 229 1.05 2.28 -7.85
CA VAL A 229 2.01 2.88 -6.92
C VAL A 229 3.15 1.88 -6.72
N VAL A 230 4.25 2.09 -7.43
CA VAL A 230 5.40 1.19 -7.40
C VAL A 230 6.38 1.62 -6.32
N GLU A 231 6.81 0.69 -5.47
CA GLU A 231 7.88 0.93 -4.52
C GLU A 231 9.20 0.39 -5.06
N HIS A 232 10.28 1.18 -4.96
CA HIS A 232 11.62 0.82 -5.42
C HIS A 232 12.66 1.10 -4.33
N ALA A 233 13.55 0.13 -4.08
CA ALA A 233 14.62 0.24 -3.10
C ALA A 233 15.88 0.89 -3.69
N ALA A 234 16.52 1.78 -2.94
CA ALA A 234 17.70 2.50 -3.37
C ALA A 234 18.70 2.72 -2.22
N VAL A 235 19.97 2.71 -2.51
CA VAL A 235 21.03 3.24 -1.63
C VAL A 235 21.56 4.51 -2.27
N VAL A 236 21.37 5.64 -1.61
CA VAL A 236 21.70 6.98 -2.12
C VAL A 236 22.61 7.77 -1.18
N ALA A 237 23.30 7.08 -0.28
CA ALA A 237 24.27 7.71 0.61
C ALA A 237 25.36 8.45 -0.19
N ALA A 238 25.83 9.57 0.34
CA ALA A 238 26.88 10.34 -0.32
C ALA A 238 28.13 9.48 -0.59
N GLY A 239 28.62 9.49 -1.83
CA GLY A 239 29.78 8.73 -2.26
C GLY A 239 29.54 7.24 -2.49
N VAL A 240 28.29 6.75 -2.42
CA VAL A 240 27.97 5.35 -2.66
C VAL A 240 28.31 4.90 -4.09
N GLU A 241 28.37 5.83 -5.02
CA GLU A 241 28.76 5.58 -6.41
C GLU A 241 30.15 4.94 -6.52
N ASP A 242 31.07 5.30 -5.63
CA ASP A 242 32.44 4.80 -5.56
C ASP A 242 32.64 3.73 -4.48
N ASP A 243 31.63 3.44 -3.66
CA ASP A 243 31.68 2.46 -2.55
C ASP A 243 30.76 1.26 -2.85
N ASP A 244 31.30 0.26 -3.56
CA ASP A 244 30.57 -0.97 -3.91
C ASP A 244 30.20 -1.79 -2.67
N GLU A 245 31.03 -1.82 -1.63
CA GLU A 245 30.76 -2.63 -0.43
C GLU A 245 29.66 -2.00 0.42
N LEU A 246 29.60 -0.70 0.56
CA LEU A 246 28.51 0.00 1.23
C LEU A 246 27.16 -0.33 0.58
N TRP A 247 27.07 -0.20 -0.77
CA TRP A 247 25.87 -0.55 -1.50
C TRP A 247 25.49 -2.03 -1.34
N ARG A 248 26.46 -2.97 -1.57
CA ARG A 248 26.21 -4.40 -1.45
C ARG A 248 25.76 -4.82 -0.06
N SER A 249 26.36 -4.24 0.98
CA SER A 249 25.97 -4.52 2.36
C SER A 249 24.50 -4.19 2.60
N ARG A 250 24.09 -2.95 2.27
CA ARG A 250 22.70 -2.50 2.45
C ARG A 250 21.73 -3.28 1.58
N ALA A 251 22.07 -3.55 0.32
CA ALA A 251 21.24 -4.35 -0.60
C ALA A 251 21.06 -5.79 -0.11
N ARG A 252 22.14 -6.46 0.35
CA ARG A 252 22.09 -7.81 0.93
C ARG A 252 21.23 -7.88 2.18
N ASP A 253 21.44 -6.98 3.11
CA ASP A 253 20.70 -6.96 4.37
C ASP A 253 19.21 -6.76 4.11
N HIS A 254 18.88 -5.88 3.18
CA HIS A 254 17.50 -5.64 2.78
C HIS A 254 16.86 -6.87 2.11
N LEU A 255 17.49 -7.43 1.10
CA LEU A 255 16.96 -8.57 0.34
C LEU A 255 16.96 -9.89 1.13
N ASN A 256 17.72 -9.96 2.24
CA ASN A 256 17.84 -11.17 3.05
C ASN A 256 16.48 -11.72 3.53
N ILE A 257 15.53 -10.85 3.87
CA ILE A 257 14.18 -11.25 4.27
C ILE A 257 13.40 -11.78 3.06
N TYR A 258 13.46 -11.08 1.93
CA TYR A 258 12.63 -11.31 0.76
C TYR A 258 13.02 -12.54 -0.03
N THR A 259 14.31 -12.89 -0.07
CA THR A 259 14.80 -14.14 -0.71
C THR A 259 14.28 -15.42 -0.04
N GLY A 260 13.79 -15.33 1.20
CA GLY A 260 13.11 -16.42 1.89
C GLY A 260 11.60 -16.51 1.65
N LEU A 261 10.99 -15.55 0.95
CA LEU A 261 9.53 -15.41 0.83
C LEU A 261 9.02 -15.92 -0.52
N PRO A 262 8.13 -16.94 -0.53
CA PRO A 262 7.65 -17.55 -1.78
C PRO A 262 6.97 -16.59 -2.75
N ASN A 263 6.25 -15.58 -2.26
CA ASN A 263 5.58 -14.60 -3.12
C ASN A 263 6.57 -13.74 -3.91
N TYR A 264 7.72 -13.36 -3.31
CA TYR A 264 8.78 -12.62 -4.02
C TYR A 264 9.52 -13.53 -4.99
N ARG A 265 9.94 -14.74 -4.59
CA ARG A 265 10.55 -15.71 -5.50
C ARG A 265 9.66 -15.97 -6.71
N ASN A 266 8.37 -16.24 -6.51
CA ASN A 266 7.41 -16.44 -7.60
C ASN A 266 7.28 -15.19 -8.50
N SER A 267 7.38 -13.98 -7.94
CA SER A 267 7.39 -12.75 -8.71
C SER A 267 8.66 -12.62 -9.54
N TRP A 268 9.81 -12.85 -8.95
CA TRP A 268 11.11 -12.77 -9.60
C TRP A 268 11.30 -13.84 -10.67
N THR A 269 10.80 -15.08 -10.44
CA THR A 269 10.79 -16.13 -11.49
C THR A 269 10.03 -15.67 -12.74
N ARG A 270 8.91 -14.98 -12.59
CA ARG A 270 8.17 -14.39 -13.73
C ARG A 270 8.94 -13.24 -14.40
N GLN A 271 9.89 -12.65 -13.71
CA GLN A 271 10.78 -11.58 -14.19
C GLN A 271 12.14 -12.11 -14.69
N GLY A 272 12.30 -13.44 -14.80
CA GLY A 272 13.46 -14.08 -15.39
C GLY A 272 14.58 -14.46 -14.42
N PHE A 273 14.34 -14.39 -13.11
CA PHE A 273 15.27 -14.89 -12.08
C PHE A 273 15.00 -16.36 -11.76
N ASP A 274 15.97 -17.05 -11.18
CA ASP A 274 15.87 -18.46 -10.83
C ASP A 274 16.47 -18.78 -9.45
N GLU A 275 16.50 -20.05 -9.06
CA GLU A 275 16.96 -20.50 -7.73
C GLU A 275 18.41 -20.06 -7.41
N SER A 276 19.27 -19.85 -8.42
CA SER A 276 20.64 -19.37 -8.20
C SER A 276 20.68 -17.91 -7.73
N ASP A 277 19.62 -17.15 -8.01
CA ASP A 277 19.47 -15.76 -7.58
C ASP A 277 18.90 -15.66 -6.15
N TYR A 278 18.25 -16.73 -5.63
CA TYR A 278 17.54 -16.68 -4.33
C TYR A 278 18.41 -17.12 -3.15
N VAL A 279 19.72 -16.99 -3.29
CA VAL A 279 20.65 -17.16 -2.16
C VAL A 279 20.35 -16.08 -1.10
N ARG A 280 20.81 -16.34 0.12
CA ARG A 280 20.61 -15.39 1.22
C ARG A 280 21.14 -14.00 0.89
N GLY A 281 20.27 -12.99 0.88
CA GLY A 281 20.60 -11.61 0.50
C GLY A 281 20.63 -11.37 -1.01
N GLY A 282 20.29 -12.37 -1.83
CA GLY A 282 20.25 -12.27 -3.29
C GLY A 282 21.62 -12.43 -3.96
N SER A 283 21.63 -12.92 -5.20
CA SER A 283 22.80 -12.87 -6.07
C SER A 283 23.14 -11.42 -6.45
N ASP A 284 24.36 -11.19 -6.94
CA ASP A 284 24.76 -9.87 -7.47
C ASP A 284 23.79 -9.38 -8.57
N ARG A 285 23.28 -10.31 -9.39
CA ARG A 285 22.28 -10.03 -10.41
C ARG A 285 20.97 -9.55 -9.82
N LEU A 286 20.46 -10.23 -8.79
CA LEU A 286 19.21 -9.84 -8.11
C LEU A 286 19.37 -8.52 -7.35
N GLN A 287 20.49 -8.34 -6.63
CA GLN A 287 20.81 -7.09 -5.93
C GLN A 287 20.80 -5.90 -6.90
N SER A 288 21.55 -5.98 -8.01
CA SER A 288 21.64 -4.90 -9.00
C SER A 288 20.33 -4.61 -9.72
N ALA A 289 19.45 -5.62 -9.82
CA ALA A 289 18.15 -5.46 -10.45
C ALA A 289 17.13 -4.79 -9.52
N MET A 290 17.16 -5.11 -8.23
CA MET A 290 16.12 -4.70 -7.24
C MET A 290 16.52 -3.46 -6.42
N VAL A 291 17.80 -3.15 -6.31
CA VAL A 291 18.30 -2.03 -5.49
C VAL A 291 19.22 -1.16 -6.34
N THR A 292 18.84 0.08 -6.59
CA THR A 292 19.68 1.03 -7.30
C THR A 292 20.79 1.59 -6.44
N ARG A 293 21.90 1.98 -7.06
CA ARG A 293 23.08 2.56 -6.44
C ARG A 293 23.26 4.00 -6.88
N GLY A 294 23.19 4.92 -5.94
CA GLY A 294 23.32 6.34 -6.18
C GLY A 294 22.07 7.00 -6.74
N VAL A 295 22.10 8.32 -6.75
CA VAL A 295 20.94 9.15 -7.12
C VAL A 295 20.62 9.05 -8.60
N GLU A 296 21.62 9.08 -9.49
CA GLU A 296 21.41 9.07 -10.93
C GLU A 296 20.76 7.75 -11.40
N ALA A 297 21.27 6.60 -10.91
CA ALA A 297 20.67 5.30 -11.23
C ALA A 297 19.24 5.19 -10.65
N THR A 298 18.99 5.78 -9.49
CA THR A 298 17.66 5.81 -8.89
C THR A 298 16.71 6.68 -9.71
N ARG A 299 17.14 7.87 -10.14
CA ARG A 299 16.37 8.73 -11.05
C ARG A 299 15.99 8.01 -12.34
N ALA A 300 16.96 7.35 -12.98
CA ALA A 300 16.72 6.58 -14.20
C ALA A 300 15.69 5.48 -13.98
N ARG A 301 15.82 4.69 -12.90
CA ARG A 301 14.87 3.62 -12.56
C ARG A 301 13.48 4.14 -12.24
N VAL A 302 13.37 5.25 -11.53
CA VAL A 302 12.08 5.93 -11.28
C VAL A 302 11.42 6.30 -12.60
N GLN A 303 12.17 6.90 -13.54
CA GLN A 303 11.65 7.27 -14.84
C GLN A 303 11.21 6.04 -15.66
N GLU A 304 12.01 4.94 -15.67
CA GLU A 304 11.65 3.67 -16.30
C GLU A 304 10.32 3.12 -15.79
N HIS A 305 10.07 3.16 -14.47
CA HIS A 305 8.79 2.73 -13.91
C HIS A 305 7.64 3.66 -14.30
N LEU A 306 7.87 4.97 -14.35
CA LEU A 306 6.87 5.95 -14.79
C LEU A 306 6.52 5.76 -16.26
N ASP A 307 7.51 5.53 -17.12
CA ASP A 307 7.32 5.26 -18.55
C ASP A 307 6.63 3.92 -18.80
N ALA A 308 6.87 2.94 -17.92
CA ALA A 308 6.18 1.65 -17.90
C ALA A 308 4.73 1.73 -17.37
N GLY A 309 4.25 2.92 -16.98
CA GLY A 309 2.86 3.17 -16.59
C GLY A 309 2.60 3.23 -15.08
N ALA A 310 3.63 3.36 -14.22
CA ALA A 310 3.41 3.70 -12.83
C ALA A 310 2.75 5.08 -12.71
N SER A 311 1.79 5.22 -11.80
CA SER A 311 1.20 6.51 -11.46
C SER A 311 2.10 7.31 -10.51
N THR A 312 2.71 6.59 -9.57
CA THR A 312 3.62 7.10 -8.55
C THR A 312 4.71 6.07 -8.31
N VAL A 313 5.94 6.52 -8.12
CA VAL A 313 7.05 5.67 -7.65
C VAL A 313 7.46 6.13 -6.26
N LEU A 314 7.44 5.19 -5.31
CA LEU A 314 7.91 5.42 -3.96
C LEU A 314 9.36 4.94 -3.85
N VAL A 315 10.26 5.81 -3.41
CA VAL A 315 11.65 5.44 -3.18
C VAL A 315 11.83 5.03 -1.74
N GLN A 316 12.22 3.78 -1.53
CA GLN A 316 12.68 3.30 -0.22
C GLN A 316 14.20 3.46 -0.13
N VAL A 317 14.62 4.48 0.59
CA VAL A 317 16.04 4.74 0.84
C VAL A 317 16.55 3.82 1.95
N LEU A 318 17.50 2.95 1.61
CA LEU A 318 18.08 1.97 2.52
C LEU A 318 19.21 2.61 3.33
N GLY A 319 18.97 2.83 4.63
CA GLY A 319 19.97 3.27 5.60
C GLY A 319 20.82 2.11 6.16
N GLU A 320 21.69 2.42 7.11
CA GLU A 320 22.50 1.42 7.83
C GLU A 320 21.68 0.56 8.79
N ASN A 321 20.61 1.12 9.32
CA ASN A 321 19.75 0.48 10.31
C ASN A 321 18.29 0.76 9.98
N ILE A 322 17.49 -0.31 9.89
CA ILE A 322 16.06 -0.23 9.56
C ILE A 322 15.23 0.62 10.55
N LEU A 323 15.72 0.84 11.78
CA LEU A 323 15.05 1.65 12.82
C LEU A 323 15.62 3.07 12.93
N VAL A 324 16.60 3.44 12.10
CA VAL A 324 17.18 4.79 12.11
C VAL A 324 16.84 5.48 10.80
N PRO A 325 16.03 6.57 10.85
CA PRO A 325 15.74 7.36 9.66
C PRO A 325 17.04 7.88 9.01
N PRO A 326 17.30 7.56 7.74
CA PRO A 326 18.46 8.06 7.01
C PRO A 326 18.18 9.46 6.46
N VAL A 327 18.04 10.46 7.34
CA VAL A 327 17.55 11.80 7.00
C VAL A 327 18.43 12.50 5.96
N GLU A 328 19.77 12.37 6.09
CA GLU A 328 20.70 12.95 5.11
C GLU A 328 20.56 12.27 3.74
N ASP A 329 20.39 10.93 3.71
CA ASP A 329 20.17 10.18 2.47
C ASP A 329 18.81 10.57 1.85
N TRP A 330 17.76 10.84 2.64
CA TRP A 330 16.48 11.36 2.14
C TRP A 330 16.59 12.75 1.53
N ARG A 331 17.37 13.63 2.17
CA ARG A 331 17.65 14.98 1.64
C ARG A 331 18.38 14.89 0.30
N HIS A 332 19.42 14.07 0.25
CA HIS A 332 20.19 13.83 -0.97
C HIS A 332 19.31 13.21 -2.09
N ALA A 333 18.45 12.24 -1.74
CA ALA A 333 17.48 11.67 -2.68
C ALA A 333 16.50 12.74 -3.20
N TYR A 334 15.98 13.60 -2.33
CA TYR A 334 15.05 14.66 -2.75
C TYR A 334 15.71 15.61 -3.76
N GLU A 335 16.88 16.16 -3.43
CA GLU A 335 17.64 17.06 -4.30
C GLU A 335 17.92 16.44 -5.67
N GLY A 336 18.24 15.17 -5.69
CA GLY A 336 18.55 14.45 -6.90
C GLY A 336 17.36 13.99 -7.74
N LEU A 337 16.20 13.75 -7.14
CA LEU A 337 15.03 13.21 -7.83
C LEU A 337 13.98 14.29 -8.17
N LEU A 338 13.88 15.33 -7.36
CA LEU A 338 12.79 16.31 -7.39
C LEU A 338 13.28 17.78 -7.41
N GLY A 339 14.55 18.01 -7.05
CA GLY A 339 15.20 19.33 -7.01
C GLY A 339 15.62 19.91 -8.36
#